data_44f8b0703c589a6786cffb33f73effb5
#
_entry.id   44f8b0703c589a6786cffb33f73effb5
#
_cell.length_a   1.000
_cell.length_b   1.000
_cell.length_c   1.000
_cell.angle_alpha   90.00
_cell.angle_beta   90.00
_cell.angle_gamma   90.00
#
_symmetry.space_group_name_H-M   'P 1'
#
loop_
_entity.id
_entity.type
_entity.pdbx_description
1 polymer ?
#
loop_
_entity_poly.entity_id
_entity_poly.type
_entity_poly.pdbx_seq_one_letter_code
_entity_poly.pdbx_strand_id
1 'polypeptide(L)'
;MFLRMLAGALARRGDRHLLIAVTVALGAAVATSMLSVMFDVGDKVNQELKSYGANIVVRPRGAAVLQDLYGAQPTSQSFLREDELSRIKTIFWTYNILDFAPLLSVDAVGPSGEPVAVTGTWFNHHLDLETEETLDTGLDKLRAWWTVTGQWIGDEDPEGAMVGEGFAEAHGLAIGDPLTLSRDGRSVELKVRGIFESGDEADSGVYANLAIAQQLLGEPGAVGSVEVSALTTPDNDLARKAAKNPESLSVSERETWYCTAYVSSIAYQIEEVMTDSVARPVRQVAESEGTILEKTQLLMLLVTVLALIASALAIANLVTANVMERSGEIGLMKAIGAKNRSIIALHLSEIAVVGLVGGALGYGGGIGLAQIIGRIVFGARSE
;
A
#
# COMPACT_ATOMS: atom_id res chain seq x y z
N MET A 1 -57.61 5.75 3.65
CA MET A 1 -57.70 6.55 4.89
C MET A 1 -56.38 6.66 5.60
N PHE A 2 -55.67 5.55 5.85
CA PHE A 2 -54.38 5.52 6.57
C PHE A 2 -53.31 6.46 6.01
N LEU A 3 -53.03 6.45 4.69
CA LEU A 3 -52.05 7.33 4.02
C LEU A 3 -52.40 8.83 4.16
N ARG A 4 -53.68 9.20 4.14
CA ARG A 4 -54.09 10.59 4.36
C ARG A 4 -53.88 11.04 5.81
N MET A 5 -54.07 10.13 6.77
CA MET A 5 -53.78 10.41 8.18
C MET A 5 -52.27 10.54 8.42
N LEU A 6 -51.47 9.68 7.80
CA LEU A 6 -50.02 9.72 7.87
C LEU A 6 -49.48 11.02 7.25
N ALA A 7 -49.92 11.40 6.04
CA ALA A 7 -49.52 12.65 5.40
C ALA A 7 -49.93 13.89 6.22
N GLY A 8 -51.12 13.86 6.84
CA GLY A 8 -51.59 14.93 7.72
C GLY A 8 -50.80 15.03 9.03
N ALA A 9 -50.37 13.89 9.56
CA ALA A 9 -49.52 13.84 10.76
C ALA A 9 -48.12 14.40 10.48
N LEU A 10 -47.51 14.01 9.34
CA LEU A 10 -46.20 14.52 8.89
C LEU A 10 -46.21 16.03 8.63
N ALA A 11 -47.28 16.57 7.99
CA ALA A 11 -47.38 17.98 7.62
C ALA A 11 -47.61 18.94 8.80
N ARG A 12 -48.25 18.49 9.89
CA ARG A 12 -48.69 19.37 10.99
C ARG A 12 -47.59 19.73 12.01
N ARG A 13 -46.46 18.97 12.08
CA ARG A 13 -45.38 19.17 13.07
C ARG A 13 -44.02 18.98 12.44
N GLY A 14 -43.76 19.73 11.37
CA GLY A 14 -42.50 19.62 10.60
C GLY A 14 -41.24 19.79 11.43
N ASP A 15 -41.28 20.70 12.42
CA ASP A 15 -40.07 21.00 13.22
C ASP A 15 -39.54 19.80 14.03
N ARG A 16 -40.41 18.94 14.56
CA ARG A 16 -40.03 17.77 15.35
C ARG A 16 -39.58 16.61 14.47
N HIS A 17 -40.29 16.41 13.38
CA HIS A 17 -39.90 15.42 12.37
C HIS A 17 -38.55 15.80 11.76
N LEU A 18 -38.27 17.11 11.59
CA LEU A 18 -36.98 17.61 11.17
C LEU A 18 -35.87 17.24 12.18
N LEU A 19 -36.11 17.43 13.47
CA LEU A 19 -35.12 17.04 14.51
C LEU A 19 -34.82 15.55 14.49
N ILE A 20 -35.84 14.70 14.39
CA ILE A 20 -35.64 13.24 14.27
C ILE A 20 -34.88 12.91 12.98
N ALA A 21 -35.30 13.50 11.84
CA ALA A 21 -34.65 13.30 10.56
C ALA A 21 -33.16 13.72 10.57
N VAL A 22 -32.87 14.88 11.16
CA VAL A 22 -31.48 15.38 11.32
C VAL A 22 -30.64 14.46 12.22
N THR A 23 -31.22 13.97 13.33
CA THR A 23 -30.51 13.04 14.21
C THR A 23 -30.19 11.72 13.51
N VAL A 24 -31.17 11.17 12.76
CA VAL A 24 -30.97 9.98 11.93
C VAL A 24 -29.93 10.25 10.83
N ALA A 25 -30.04 11.40 10.16
CA ALA A 25 -29.10 11.79 9.11
C ALA A 25 -27.67 11.92 9.61
N LEU A 26 -27.46 12.54 10.77
CA LEU A 26 -26.14 12.65 11.39
C LEU A 26 -25.56 11.26 11.74
N GLY A 27 -26.35 10.40 12.39
CA GLY A 27 -25.91 9.04 12.71
C GLY A 27 -25.57 8.21 11.47
N ALA A 28 -26.41 8.30 10.44
CA ALA A 28 -26.18 7.61 9.16
C ALA A 28 -24.97 8.21 8.42
N ALA A 29 -24.80 9.54 8.41
CA ALA A 29 -23.67 10.19 7.78
C ALA A 29 -22.33 9.80 8.41
N VAL A 30 -22.26 9.78 9.75
CA VAL A 30 -21.04 9.34 10.46
C VAL A 30 -20.74 7.88 10.16
N ALA A 31 -21.75 6.99 10.22
CA ALA A 31 -21.55 5.58 9.93
C ALA A 31 -21.10 5.34 8.47
N THR A 32 -21.74 6.00 7.51
CA THR A 32 -21.40 5.88 6.09
C THR A 32 -20.03 6.45 5.81
N SER A 33 -19.69 7.62 6.36
CA SER A 33 -18.38 8.25 6.17
C SER A 33 -17.26 7.37 6.75
N MET A 34 -17.44 6.84 7.96
CA MET A 34 -16.45 5.95 8.59
C MET A 34 -16.25 4.65 7.81
N LEU A 35 -17.33 4.03 7.32
CA LEU A 35 -17.22 2.83 6.50
C LEU A 35 -16.56 3.12 5.15
N SER A 36 -16.90 4.23 4.48
CA SER A 36 -16.26 4.63 3.23
C SER A 36 -14.76 4.88 3.41
N VAL A 37 -14.39 5.63 4.46
CA VAL A 37 -12.98 5.88 4.78
C VAL A 37 -12.25 4.57 5.11
N MET A 38 -12.89 3.63 5.81
CA MET A 38 -12.31 2.33 6.14
C MET A 38 -11.95 1.52 4.89
N PHE A 39 -12.79 1.52 3.86
CA PHE A 39 -12.52 0.85 2.59
C PHE A 39 -11.50 1.63 1.75
N ASP A 40 -11.65 2.95 1.63
CA ASP A 40 -10.75 3.81 0.86
C ASP A 40 -9.32 3.85 1.42
N VAL A 41 -9.14 3.87 2.75
CA VAL A 41 -7.82 3.87 3.40
C VAL A 41 -7.08 2.57 3.10
N GLY A 42 -7.75 1.42 3.13
CA GLY A 42 -7.15 0.13 2.78
C GLY A 42 -6.56 0.13 1.37
N ASP A 43 -7.32 0.62 0.40
CA ASP A 43 -6.90 0.64 -1.00
C ASP A 43 -5.81 1.69 -1.28
N LYS A 44 -5.90 2.88 -0.68
CA LYS A 44 -4.92 3.95 -0.88
C LYS A 44 -3.60 3.69 -0.17
N VAL A 45 -3.63 3.18 1.07
CA VAL A 45 -2.39 2.76 1.75
C VAL A 45 -1.69 1.67 0.94
N ASN A 46 -2.44 0.71 0.40
CA ASN A 46 -1.89 -0.28 -0.52
C ASN A 46 -1.29 0.34 -1.80
N GLN A 47 -1.88 1.42 -2.32
CA GLN A 47 -1.34 2.12 -3.49
C GLN A 47 -0.12 3.00 -3.15
N GLU A 48 -0.14 3.70 -2.02
CA GLU A 48 1.00 4.51 -1.57
C GLU A 48 2.19 3.65 -1.17
N LEU A 49 1.97 2.50 -0.51
CA LEU A 49 3.03 1.56 -0.19
C LEU A 49 3.64 0.90 -1.44
N LYS A 50 2.90 0.80 -2.54
CA LYS A 50 3.45 0.40 -3.84
C LYS A 50 4.42 1.42 -4.42
N SER A 51 4.27 2.70 -4.09
CA SER A 51 5.20 3.75 -4.50
C SER A 51 6.48 3.80 -3.64
N TYR A 52 6.55 3.07 -2.52
CA TYR A 52 7.71 3.03 -1.61
C TYR A 52 8.72 1.92 -1.93
N GLY A 53 8.73 1.40 -3.15
CA GLY A 53 9.78 0.52 -3.65
C GLY A 53 9.48 -0.97 -3.56
N ALA A 54 10.54 -1.76 -3.49
CA ALA A 54 10.44 -3.21 -3.49
C ALA A 54 9.86 -3.75 -2.17
N ASN A 55 8.94 -4.71 -2.29
CA ASN A 55 8.41 -5.44 -1.13
C ASN A 55 8.94 -6.89 -1.05
N ILE A 56 9.70 -7.33 -2.05
CA ILE A 56 10.41 -8.61 -2.06
C ILE A 56 11.87 -8.35 -2.44
N VAL A 57 12.78 -9.01 -1.74
CA VAL A 57 14.22 -9.03 -2.08
C VAL A 57 14.64 -10.46 -2.33
N VAL A 58 15.22 -10.69 -3.51
CA VAL A 58 15.79 -11.97 -3.92
C VAL A 58 17.30 -11.91 -3.73
N ARG A 59 17.87 -12.92 -3.09
CA ARG A 59 19.32 -13.03 -2.81
C ARG A 59 19.83 -14.42 -3.12
N PRO A 60 21.13 -14.58 -3.37
CA PRO A 60 21.73 -15.91 -3.46
C PRO A 60 21.51 -16.71 -2.18
N ARG A 61 21.17 -17.98 -2.29
CA ARG A 61 20.85 -18.85 -1.15
C ARG A 61 21.98 -18.93 -0.13
N GLY A 62 23.24 -19.02 -0.60
CA GLY A 62 24.41 -19.05 0.27
C GLY A 62 24.56 -17.79 1.13
N ALA A 63 24.31 -16.62 0.55
CA ALA A 63 24.38 -15.33 1.25
C ALA A 63 23.25 -15.18 2.27
N ALA A 64 22.03 -15.59 1.93
CA ALA A 64 20.87 -15.51 2.81
C ALA A 64 21.02 -16.38 4.06
N VAL A 65 21.51 -17.61 3.92
CA VAL A 65 21.71 -18.53 5.06
C VAL A 65 22.78 -18.01 6.02
N LEU A 66 23.87 -17.44 5.52
CA LEU A 66 24.95 -16.91 6.37
C LEU A 66 24.48 -15.65 7.11
N GLN A 67 23.70 -14.79 6.49
CA GLN A 67 23.12 -13.61 7.13
C GLN A 67 22.12 -13.99 8.24
N ASP A 68 21.26 -14.98 7.99
CA ASP A 68 20.28 -15.47 8.97
C ASP A 68 20.95 -16.15 10.19
N LEU A 69 22.07 -16.86 9.99
CA LEU A 69 22.75 -17.60 11.06
C LEU A 69 23.77 -16.77 11.85
N TYR A 70 24.47 -15.88 11.19
CA TYR A 70 25.65 -15.21 11.77
C TYR A 70 25.53 -13.69 11.81
N GLY A 71 24.51 -13.07 11.19
CA GLY A 71 24.34 -11.62 11.10
C GLY A 71 25.50 -10.92 10.35
N ALA A 72 26.38 -11.68 9.71
CA ALA A 72 27.57 -11.18 9.03
C ALA A 72 27.40 -11.23 7.51
N GLN A 73 28.01 -10.28 6.83
CA GLN A 73 28.09 -10.36 5.37
C GLN A 73 28.94 -11.59 4.98
N PRO A 74 28.48 -12.38 4.00
CA PRO A 74 29.18 -13.60 3.59
C PRO A 74 30.54 -13.29 3.00
N THR A 75 31.58 -13.99 3.49
CA THR A 75 32.95 -13.93 2.95
C THR A 75 33.11 -14.67 1.61
N SER A 76 32.17 -15.52 1.22
CA SER A 76 32.09 -16.15 -0.09
C SER A 76 30.97 -15.51 -0.90
N GLN A 77 31.33 -14.77 -1.93
CA GLN A 77 30.38 -14.11 -2.81
C GLN A 77 29.76 -15.15 -3.73
N SER A 78 28.55 -15.58 -3.41
CA SER A 78 27.65 -16.20 -4.39
C SER A 78 26.79 -15.10 -5.03
N PHE A 79 26.61 -15.17 -6.33
CA PHE A 79 25.83 -14.21 -7.10
C PHE A 79 24.63 -14.89 -7.75
N LEU A 80 23.56 -14.15 -7.94
CA LEU A 80 22.49 -14.48 -8.88
C LEU A 80 23.01 -14.23 -10.30
N ARG A 81 22.33 -14.78 -11.28
CA ARG A 81 22.66 -14.63 -12.69
C ARG A 81 21.74 -13.63 -13.35
N GLU A 82 22.33 -12.68 -14.08
CA GLU A 82 21.58 -11.65 -14.80
C GLU A 82 20.66 -12.24 -15.89
N ASP A 83 21.12 -13.30 -16.59
CA ASP A 83 20.36 -13.97 -17.65
C ASP A 83 19.11 -14.73 -17.15
N GLU A 84 18.96 -14.93 -15.84
CA GLU A 84 17.79 -15.55 -15.24
C GLU A 84 16.73 -14.55 -14.77
N LEU A 85 17.02 -13.25 -14.76
CA LEU A 85 16.13 -12.24 -14.18
C LEU A 85 14.78 -12.13 -14.92
N SER A 86 14.76 -12.33 -16.22
CA SER A 86 13.52 -12.36 -17.02
C SER A 86 12.54 -13.44 -16.56
N ARG A 87 13.05 -14.54 -15.94
CA ARG A 87 12.21 -15.62 -15.42
C ARG A 87 11.28 -15.17 -14.29
N ILE A 88 11.58 -14.06 -13.61
CA ILE A 88 10.67 -13.45 -12.61
C ILE A 88 9.29 -13.17 -13.25
N LYS A 89 9.26 -12.89 -14.55
CA LYS A 89 8.01 -12.65 -15.29
C LYS A 89 7.37 -13.92 -15.86
N THR A 90 7.85 -15.12 -15.52
CA THR A 90 7.23 -16.39 -15.93
C THR A 90 6.43 -17.08 -14.82
N ILE A 91 6.35 -16.50 -13.62
CA ILE A 91 5.60 -17.03 -12.48
C ILE A 91 4.09 -16.89 -12.71
N PHE A 92 3.29 -17.65 -11.93
CA PHE A 92 1.82 -17.56 -12.00
C PHE A 92 1.31 -16.13 -11.76
N TRP A 93 1.94 -15.38 -10.85
CA TRP A 93 1.60 -13.99 -10.51
C TRP A 93 2.35 -12.95 -11.35
N THR A 94 2.69 -13.25 -12.60
CA THR A 94 3.46 -12.37 -13.50
C THR A 94 2.88 -10.95 -13.60
N TYR A 95 1.56 -10.82 -13.71
CA TYR A 95 0.89 -9.50 -13.81
C TYR A 95 0.87 -8.71 -12.50
N ASN A 96 1.16 -9.39 -11.39
CA ASN A 96 1.31 -8.73 -10.10
C ASN A 96 2.72 -8.16 -9.89
N ILE A 97 3.71 -8.62 -10.66
CA ILE A 97 5.05 -8.02 -10.65
C ILE A 97 4.97 -6.70 -11.41
N LEU A 98 5.11 -5.60 -10.70
CA LEU A 98 5.06 -4.26 -11.29
C LEU A 98 6.41 -3.89 -11.90
N ASP A 99 7.46 -3.94 -11.06
CA ASP A 99 8.82 -3.58 -11.43
C ASP A 99 9.83 -4.42 -10.65
N PHE A 100 11.04 -4.54 -11.19
CA PHE A 100 12.18 -5.10 -10.48
C PHE A 100 13.49 -4.53 -11.01
N ALA A 101 14.51 -4.53 -10.15
CA ALA A 101 15.85 -4.11 -10.52
C ALA A 101 16.91 -4.97 -9.84
N PRO A 102 17.94 -5.42 -10.57
CA PRO A 102 19.11 -6.03 -9.97
C PRO A 102 19.95 -4.98 -9.25
N LEU A 103 20.60 -5.38 -8.17
CA LEU A 103 21.56 -4.58 -7.44
C LEU A 103 22.85 -5.37 -7.27
N LEU A 104 23.97 -4.75 -7.58
CA LEU A 104 25.32 -5.28 -7.32
C LEU A 104 26.14 -4.20 -6.63
N SER A 105 26.33 -4.33 -5.33
CA SER A 105 27.17 -3.39 -4.57
C SER A 105 28.62 -3.84 -4.58
N VAL A 106 29.51 -2.92 -4.88
CA VAL A 106 30.94 -3.12 -5.02
C VAL A 106 31.67 -2.01 -4.27
N ASP A 107 32.58 -2.36 -3.39
CA ASP A 107 33.48 -1.39 -2.78
C ASP A 107 34.57 -1.02 -3.79
N ALA A 108 34.64 0.24 -4.17
CA ALA A 108 35.64 0.81 -5.06
C ALA A 108 36.44 1.91 -4.35
N VAL A 109 37.44 2.41 -5.03
CA VAL A 109 38.27 3.53 -4.58
C VAL A 109 37.93 4.72 -5.47
N GLY A 110 37.58 5.83 -4.84
CA GLY A 110 37.27 7.10 -5.50
C GLY A 110 38.51 7.88 -5.94
N PRO A 111 38.31 9.07 -6.53
CA PRO A 111 39.38 9.89 -7.09
C PRO A 111 40.44 10.31 -6.08
N SER A 112 40.07 10.51 -4.82
CA SER A 112 41.01 10.94 -3.73
C SER A 112 41.59 9.76 -2.93
N GLY A 113 41.26 8.51 -3.34
CA GLY A 113 41.73 7.30 -2.65
C GLY A 113 40.82 6.82 -1.52
N GLU A 114 39.65 7.41 -1.35
CA GLU A 114 38.64 7.02 -0.36
C GLU A 114 37.83 5.80 -0.82
N PRO A 115 37.32 4.98 0.14
CA PRO A 115 36.39 3.91 -0.20
C PRO A 115 35.03 4.48 -0.60
N VAL A 116 34.49 3.98 -1.70
CA VAL A 116 33.20 4.38 -2.26
C VAL A 116 32.34 3.15 -2.51
N ALA A 117 31.13 3.15 -1.99
CA ALA A 117 30.15 2.14 -2.33
C ALA A 117 29.56 2.44 -3.71
N VAL A 118 29.79 1.55 -4.66
CA VAL A 118 29.25 1.62 -6.02
C VAL A 118 28.16 0.56 -6.18
N THR A 119 26.96 0.99 -6.51
CA THR A 119 25.84 0.08 -6.77
C THR A 119 25.52 0.08 -8.26
N GLY A 120 25.78 -1.06 -8.90
CA GLY A 120 25.35 -1.32 -10.27
C GLY A 120 23.90 -1.77 -10.32
N THR A 121 23.12 -1.22 -11.23
CA THR A 121 21.70 -1.55 -11.37
C THR A 121 21.20 -1.35 -12.79
N TRP A 122 20.00 -1.80 -13.08
CA TRP A 122 19.20 -1.36 -14.21
C TRP A 122 18.42 -0.10 -13.80
N PHE A 123 18.51 0.97 -14.55
CA PHE A 123 17.76 2.19 -14.27
C PHE A 123 16.41 2.19 -14.96
N ASN A 124 16.40 1.96 -16.27
CA ASN A 124 15.19 1.80 -17.08
C ASN A 124 15.54 0.80 -18.20
N HIS A 125 15.43 -0.49 -17.86
CA HIS A 125 15.84 -1.58 -18.71
C HIS A 125 14.68 -2.14 -19.49
N HIS A 126 14.88 -2.29 -20.81
CA HIS A 126 13.90 -2.89 -21.71
C HIS A 126 14.10 -4.40 -21.77
N LEU A 127 13.08 -5.13 -21.38
CA LEU A 127 13.06 -6.60 -21.41
C LEU A 127 12.05 -7.10 -22.44
N ASP A 128 12.54 -7.92 -23.36
CA ASP A 128 11.70 -8.73 -24.22
C ASP A 128 11.36 -10.04 -23.49
N LEU A 129 10.08 -10.28 -23.22
CA LEU A 129 9.62 -11.47 -22.53
C LEU A 129 9.32 -12.60 -23.52
N GLU A 130 9.43 -13.83 -23.07
CA GLU A 130 9.12 -15.02 -23.91
C GLU A 130 7.65 -15.02 -24.41
N THR A 131 6.78 -14.24 -23.80
CA THR A 131 5.36 -14.07 -24.16
C THR A 131 5.12 -13.06 -25.28
N GLU A 132 6.17 -12.56 -25.96
CA GLU A 132 6.12 -11.45 -26.93
C GLU A 132 5.68 -10.10 -26.30
N GLU A 133 5.52 -10.02 -25.00
CA GLU A 133 5.28 -8.76 -24.26
C GLU A 133 6.62 -8.11 -23.96
N THR A 134 6.64 -6.77 -23.88
CA THR A 134 7.80 -6.00 -23.45
C THR A 134 7.54 -5.37 -22.11
N LEU A 135 8.59 -5.25 -21.31
CA LEU A 135 8.55 -4.61 -19.99
C LEU A 135 9.73 -3.66 -19.84
N ASP A 136 9.44 -2.42 -19.55
CA ASP A 136 10.45 -1.48 -19.07
C ASP A 136 10.46 -1.53 -17.55
N THR A 137 11.60 -1.88 -16.96
CA THR A 137 11.73 -2.04 -15.50
C THR A 137 13.06 -1.48 -15.01
N GLY A 138 13.12 -1.06 -13.76
CA GLY A 138 14.36 -0.52 -13.23
C GLY A 138 14.22 0.28 -11.94
N LEU A 139 15.36 0.86 -11.55
CA LEU A 139 15.48 1.57 -10.28
C LEU A 139 14.71 2.90 -10.29
N ASP A 140 14.58 3.56 -11.42
CA ASP A 140 13.84 4.81 -11.58
C ASP A 140 12.39 4.66 -11.09
N LYS A 141 11.76 3.52 -11.38
CA LYS A 141 10.41 3.17 -10.93
C LYS A 141 10.37 2.71 -9.47
N LEU A 142 11.38 1.92 -9.07
CA LEU A 142 11.49 1.44 -7.69
C LEU A 142 11.88 2.54 -6.70
N ARG A 143 12.46 3.63 -7.14
CA ARG A 143 12.91 4.79 -6.35
C ARG A 143 12.24 6.09 -6.80
N ALA A 144 10.97 6.02 -7.18
CA ALA A 144 10.21 7.18 -7.65
C ALA A 144 10.14 8.35 -6.64
N TRP A 145 10.43 8.08 -5.35
CA TRP A 145 10.49 9.10 -4.31
C TRP A 145 11.83 9.83 -4.21
N TRP A 146 12.88 9.37 -4.89
CA TRP A 146 14.15 10.07 -4.89
C TRP A 146 14.00 11.42 -5.59
N THR A 147 14.52 12.46 -4.96
CA THR A 147 14.60 13.79 -5.59
C THR A 147 15.86 13.84 -6.44
N VAL A 148 15.70 13.93 -7.76
CA VAL A 148 16.84 13.90 -8.69
C VAL A 148 17.03 15.27 -9.31
N THR A 149 18.24 15.82 -9.14
CA THR A 149 18.71 17.01 -9.87
C THR A 149 19.52 16.54 -11.07
N GLY A 150 19.16 16.95 -12.27
CA GLY A 150 19.75 16.45 -13.53
C GLY A 150 18.86 15.44 -14.21
N GLN A 151 19.40 14.31 -14.63
CA GLN A 151 18.67 13.28 -15.37
C GLN A 151 18.95 11.90 -14.79
N TRP A 152 17.93 11.04 -14.79
CA TRP A 152 18.13 9.62 -14.63
C TRP A 152 18.97 9.09 -15.79
N ILE A 153 19.91 8.20 -15.50
CA ILE A 153 20.64 7.49 -16.56
C ILE A 153 19.75 6.36 -17.09
N GLY A 154 19.85 6.15 -18.42
CA GLY A 154 19.27 4.95 -19.05
C GLY A 154 20.36 3.91 -19.30
N ASP A 155 19.94 2.70 -19.60
CA ASP A 155 20.88 1.62 -19.98
C ASP A 155 21.69 1.94 -21.25
N GLU A 156 21.21 2.91 -22.05
CA GLU A 156 21.92 3.40 -23.25
C GLU A 156 23.12 4.32 -22.94
N ASP A 157 23.26 4.78 -21.68
CA ASP A 157 24.39 5.62 -21.25
C ASP A 157 25.34 4.82 -20.35
N PRO A 158 26.23 4.02 -20.93
CA PRO A 158 27.13 3.14 -20.18
C PRO A 158 28.17 3.90 -19.33
N GLU A 159 28.41 5.16 -19.63
CA GLU A 159 29.38 6.02 -18.90
C GLU A 159 28.68 6.92 -17.88
N GLY A 160 27.36 6.85 -17.77
CA GLY A 160 26.60 7.64 -16.81
C GLY A 160 26.73 7.15 -15.38
N ALA A 161 26.78 8.11 -14.43
CA ALA A 161 26.68 7.86 -13.02
C ALA A 161 25.63 8.76 -12.38
N MET A 162 24.89 8.22 -11.41
CA MET A 162 24.09 8.98 -10.46
C MET A 162 24.80 8.99 -9.12
N VAL A 163 24.87 10.13 -8.48
CA VAL A 163 25.67 10.34 -7.27
C VAL A 163 24.72 10.82 -6.17
N GLY A 164 24.82 10.24 -4.99
CA GLY A 164 24.07 10.73 -3.84
C GLY A 164 24.53 12.14 -3.44
N GLU A 165 23.57 12.96 -2.94
CA GLU A 165 23.83 14.35 -2.58
C GLU A 165 24.97 14.47 -1.55
N GLY A 166 25.00 13.61 -0.53
CA GLY A 166 26.04 13.62 0.48
C GLY A 166 27.44 13.29 -0.09
N PHE A 167 27.51 12.38 -1.06
CA PHE A 167 28.76 12.09 -1.77
C PHE A 167 29.18 13.26 -2.67
N ALA A 168 28.23 13.84 -3.41
CA ALA A 168 28.49 14.99 -4.29
C ALA A 168 29.01 16.20 -3.49
N GLU A 169 28.40 16.52 -2.36
CA GLU A 169 28.84 17.60 -1.46
C GLU A 169 30.23 17.37 -0.89
N ALA A 170 30.49 16.14 -0.40
CA ALA A 170 31.77 15.79 0.19
C ALA A 170 32.96 15.91 -0.78
N HIS A 171 32.69 15.69 -2.08
CA HIS A 171 33.74 15.68 -3.13
C HIS A 171 33.68 16.89 -4.07
N GLY A 172 32.69 17.78 -3.87
CA GLY A 172 32.50 18.98 -4.70
C GLY A 172 32.16 18.65 -6.14
N LEU A 173 31.41 17.56 -6.37
CA LEU A 173 31.00 17.09 -7.69
C LEU A 173 29.74 17.81 -8.18
N ALA A 174 29.74 18.17 -9.45
CA ALA A 174 28.59 18.75 -10.15
C ALA A 174 28.18 17.87 -11.33
N ILE A 175 26.96 18.11 -11.84
CA ILE A 175 26.48 17.44 -13.05
C ILE A 175 27.41 17.74 -14.21
N GLY A 176 27.88 16.69 -14.86
CA GLY A 176 28.81 16.76 -15.99
C GLY A 176 30.27 16.51 -15.62
N ASP A 177 30.61 16.47 -14.34
CA ASP A 177 31.98 16.19 -13.89
C ASP A 177 32.37 14.73 -14.13
N PRO A 178 33.66 14.47 -14.42
CA PRO A 178 34.18 13.12 -14.56
C PRO A 178 34.39 12.50 -13.16
N LEU A 179 34.04 11.22 -13.04
CA LEU A 179 34.22 10.42 -11.84
C LEU A 179 35.00 9.15 -12.19
N THR A 180 36.21 9.02 -11.67
CA THR A 180 37.03 7.82 -11.87
C THR A 180 36.90 6.91 -10.64
N LEU A 181 36.50 5.67 -10.88
CA LEU A 181 36.40 4.64 -9.84
C LEU A 181 37.35 3.49 -10.16
N SER A 182 37.99 2.93 -9.15
CA SER A 182 38.92 1.82 -9.36
C SER A 182 38.78 0.74 -8.29
N ARG A 183 39.06 -0.51 -8.69
CA ARG A 183 39.12 -1.67 -7.79
C ARG A 183 40.05 -2.73 -8.35
N ASP A 184 40.97 -3.23 -7.54
CA ASP A 184 41.85 -4.35 -7.89
C ASP A 184 42.59 -4.19 -9.23
N GLY A 185 43.03 -2.97 -9.55
CA GLY A 185 43.68 -2.66 -10.82
C GLY A 185 42.76 -2.47 -12.03
N ARG A 186 41.44 -2.60 -11.87
CA ARG A 186 40.44 -2.19 -12.87
C ARG A 186 40.02 -0.78 -12.59
N SER A 187 39.79 0.01 -13.64
CA SER A 187 39.36 1.40 -13.54
C SER A 187 38.25 1.66 -14.55
N VAL A 188 37.29 2.49 -14.16
CA VAL A 188 36.21 2.99 -15.01
C VAL A 188 36.14 4.50 -14.88
N GLU A 189 35.90 5.17 -15.97
CA GLU A 189 35.66 6.60 -16.02
C GLU A 189 34.18 6.84 -16.30
N LEU A 190 33.49 7.52 -15.40
CA LEU A 190 32.09 7.81 -15.47
C LEU A 190 31.87 9.32 -15.52
N LYS A 191 30.67 9.73 -15.93
CA LYS A 191 30.25 11.11 -15.95
C LYS A 191 29.01 11.28 -15.09
N VAL A 192 29.03 12.21 -14.15
CA VAL A 192 27.87 12.53 -13.31
C VAL A 192 26.73 13.07 -14.17
N ARG A 193 25.61 12.36 -14.25
CA ARG A 193 24.39 12.73 -14.99
C ARG A 193 23.30 13.26 -14.10
N GLY A 194 23.23 12.78 -12.87
CA GLY A 194 22.27 13.20 -11.87
C GLY A 194 22.83 13.12 -10.47
N ILE A 195 22.32 13.98 -9.62
CA ILE A 195 22.56 13.97 -8.18
C ILE A 195 21.21 13.69 -7.54
N PHE A 196 21.14 12.69 -6.65
CA PHE A 196 19.90 12.29 -6.00
C PHE A 196 19.96 12.45 -4.48
N GLU A 197 18.80 12.77 -3.91
CA GLU A 197 18.54 12.79 -2.47
C GLU A 197 17.55 11.65 -2.16
N SER A 198 17.98 10.68 -1.38
CA SER A 198 17.20 9.51 -0.97
C SER A 198 16.69 9.62 0.46
N GLY A 199 17.40 10.36 1.30
CA GLY A 199 17.15 10.46 2.74
C GLY A 199 17.67 9.26 3.55
N ASP A 200 18.50 8.42 2.96
CA ASP A 200 19.09 7.23 3.60
C ASP A 200 20.58 7.07 3.26
N GLU A 201 21.15 5.90 3.54
CA GLU A 201 22.58 5.60 3.32
C GLU A 201 23.00 5.71 1.85
N ALA A 202 22.06 5.62 0.90
CA ALA A 202 22.34 5.74 -0.53
C ALA A 202 22.88 7.12 -0.90
N ASP A 203 22.55 8.17 -0.13
CA ASP A 203 23.08 9.53 -0.34
C ASP A 203 24.61 9.63 -0.27
N SER A 204 25.28 8.63 0.31
CA SER A 204 26.74 8.53 0.40
C SER A 204 27.36 7.65 -0.69
N GLY A 205 26.58 7.15 -1.64
CA GLY A 205 26.99 6.19 -2.66
C GLY A 205 26.97 6.71 -4.09
N VAL A 206 27.44 5.86 -4.98
CA VAL A 206 27.42 6.06 -6.44
C VAL A 206 26.60 4.93 -7.07
N TYR A 207 25.70 5.28 -7.96
CA TYR A 207 24.90 4.34 -8.75
C TYR A 207 25.28 4.43 -10.22
N ALA A 208 25.51 3.28 -10.83
CA ALA A 208 25.89 3.18 -12.25
C ALA A 208 25.18 1.99 -12.91
N ASN A 209 25.31 1.85 -14.20
CA ASN A 209 24.78 0.68 -14.89
C ASN A 209 25.39 -0.62 -14.32
N LEU A 210 24.58 -1.69 -14.28
CA LEU A 210 24.98 -3.00 -13.73
C LEU A 210 26.30 -3.50 -14.29
N ALA A 211 26.51 -3.34 -15.59
CA ALA A 211 27.72 -3.72 -16.28
C ALA A 211 28.99 -3.06 -15.71
N ILE A 212 28.91 -1.83 -15.19
CA ILE A 212 30.02 -1.11 -14.57
C ILE A 212 30.43 -1.77 -13.25
N ALA A 213 29.48 -2.13 -12.40
CA ALA A 213 29.78 -2.83 -11.16
C ALA A 213 30.34 -4.25 -11.43
N GLN A 214 29.80 -4.95 -12.42
CA GLN A 214 30.33 -6.24 -12.89
C GLN A 214 31.77 -6.11 -13.42
N GLN A 215 32.07 -5.06 -14.15
CA GLN A 215 33.43 -4.77 -14.66
C GLN A 215 34.40 -4.48 -13.50
N LEU A 216 34.01 -3.66 -12.54
CA LEU A 216 34.80 -3.38 -11.35
C LEU A 216 35.04 -4.64 -10.50
N LEU A 217 34.00 -5.46 -10.35
CA LEU A 217 34.12 -6.74 -9.63
C LEU A 217 34.94 -7.77 -10.41
N GLY A 218 34.83 -7.78 -11.73
CA GLY A 218 35.44 -8.77 -12.62
C GLY A 218 34.62 -10.05 -12.78
N GLU A 219 33.34 -9.98 -12.49
CA GLU A 219 32.37 -11.08 -12.58
C GLU A 219 31.22 -10.70 -13.51
N PRO A 220 31.34 -10.94 -14.83
CA PRO A 220 30.28 -10.64 -15.78
C PRO A 220 28.99 -11.44 -15.50
N GLY A 221 27.85 -10.79 -15.60
CA GLY A 221 26.53 -11.39 -15.33
C GLY A 221 26.23 -11.64 -13.85
N ALA A 222 27.10 -11.17 -12.93
CA ALA A 222 26.86 -11.28 -11.49
C ALA A 222 25.81 -10.28 -11.02
N VAL A 223 24.92 -10.73 -10.15
CA VAL A 223 23.90 -9.90 -9.48
C VAL A 223 23.92 -10.22 -7.99
N GLY A 224 24.04 -9.21 -7.15
CA GLY A 224 24.10 -9.38 -5.70
C GLY A 224 22.73 -9.63 -5.07
N SER A 225 21.72 -8.90 -5.52
CA SER A 225 20.32 -9.06 -5.12
C SER A 225 19.39 -8.51 -6.20
N VAL A 226 18.12 -8.89 -6.13
CA VAL A 226 17.07 -8.29 -6.96
C VAL A 226 15.98 -7.75 -6.05
N GLU A 227 15.66 -6.50 -6.23
CA GLU A 227 14.51 -5.87 -5.60
C GLU A 227 13.30 -6.00 -6.53
N VAL A 228 12.18 -6.48 -5.98
CA VAL A 228 10.95 -6.72 -6.74
C VAL A 228 9.81 -5.97 -6.07
N SER A 229 9.09 -5.19 -6.86
CA SER A 229 7.84 -4.55 -6.49
C SER A 229 6.68 -5.39 -7.01
N ALA A 230 5.88 -5.94 -6.12
CA ALA A 230 4.75 -6.77 -6.46
C ALA A 230 3.46 -6.26 -5.82
N LEU A 231 2.37 -6.38 -6.57
CA LEU A 231 1.03 -6.13 -6.10
C LEU A 231 0.56 -7.30 -5.24
N THR A 232 0.43 -7.08 -3.93
CA THR A 232 0.16 -8.15 -2.97
C THR A 232 -1.15 -7.97 -2.22
N THR A 233 -1.72 -9.08 -1.78
CA THR A 233 -2.83 -9.12 -0.82
C THR A 233 -2.26 -9.10 0.59
N PRO A 234 -2.86 -8.35 1.54
CA PRO A 234 -2.42 -8.33 2.94
C PRO A 234 -2.36 -9.73 3.56
N ASP A 235 -1.32 -9.99 4.33
CA ASP A 235 -1.09 -11.29 4.96
C ASP A 235 -2.14 -11.61 6.03
N ASN A 236 -2.70 -12.81 5.96
CA ASN A 236 -3.56 -13.41 6.97
C ASN A 236 -2.83 -14.54 7.72
N ASP A 237 -3.56 -15.27 8.59
CA ASP A 237 -2.98 -16.39 9.34
C ASP A 237 -2.40 -17.49 8.44
N LEU A 238 -3.03 -17.76 7.29
CA LEU A 238 -2.56 -18.73 6.32
C LEU A 238 -1.23 -18.28 5.69
N ALA A 239 -1.14 -17.02 5.27
CA ALA A 239 0.08 -16.43 4.71
C ALA A 239 1.21 -16.44 5.75
N ARG A 240 0.93 -16.09 7.01
CA ARG A 240 1.91 -16.14 8.11
C ARG A 240 2.38 -17.56 8.44
N LYS A 241 1.49 -18.57 8.38
CA LYS A 241 1.83 -19.98 8.53
C LYS A 241 2.73 -20.45 7.38
N ALA A 242 2.37 -20.12 6.15
CA ALA A 242 3.13 -20.44 4.94
C ALA A 242 4.53 -19.80 4.94
N ALA A 243 4.65 -18.53 5.33
CA ALA A 243 5.92 -17.82 5.41
C ALA A 243 6.93 -18.46 6.39
N LYS A 244 6.44 -19.16 7.43
CA LYS A 244 7.30 -19.91 8.36
C LYS A 244 7.74 -21.24 7.77
N ASN A 245 6.83 -22.00 7.22
CA ASN A 245 7.11 -23.29 6.57
C ASN A 245 5.98 -23.66 5.61
N PRO A 246 6.17 -23.48 4.29
CA PRO A 246 5.17 -23.84 3.29
C PRO A 246 4.82 -25.34 3.26
N GLU A 247 5.76 -26.20 3.67
CA GLU A 247 5.54 -27.65 3.70
C GLU A 247 4.62 -28.10 4.84
N SER A 248 4.42 -27.26 5.85
CA SER A 248 3.49 -27.54 6.96
C SER A 248 2.02 -27.36 6.60
N LEU A 249 1.73 -26.83 5.42
CA LEU A 249 0.37 -26.62 4.93
C LEU A 249 -0.27 -27.92 4.46
N SER A 250 -1.56 -28.07 4.74
CA SER A 250 -2.38 -29.10 4.09
C SER A 250 -2.50 -28.82 2.59
N VAL A 251 -2.87 -29.82 1.79
CA VAL A 251 -3.01 -29.68 0.32
C VAL A 251 -3.96 -28.50 -0.02
N SER A 252 -5.11 -28.43 0.62
CA SER A 252 -6.08 -27.36 0.39
C SER A 252 -5.58 -25.98 0.85
N GLU A 253 -4.87 -25.90 1.98
CA GLU A 253 -4.26 -24.64 2.45
C GLU A 253 -3.16 -24.19 1.47
N ARG A 254 -2.34 -25.12 0.98
CA ARG A 254 -1.28 -24.84 0.01
C ARG A 254 -1.84 -24.32 -1.30
N GLU A 255 -2.88 -24.95 -1.83
CA GLU A 255 -3.56 -24.51 -3.04
C GLU A 255 -4.13 -23.09 -2.87
N THR A 256 -4.85 -22.83 -1.78
CA THR A 256 -5.39 -21.52 -1.49
C THR A 256 -4.30 -20.45 -1.36
N TRP A 257 -3.21 -20.78 -0.66
CA TRP A 257 -2.09 -19.85 -0.48
C TRP A 257 -1.36 -19.58 -1.79
N TYR A 258 -1.07 -20.61 -2.58
CA TYR A 258 -0.35 -20.48 -3.86
C TYR A 258 -1.15 -19.66 -4.88
N CYS A 259 -2.48 -19.84 -4.91
CA CYS A 259 -3.41 -19.12 -5.78
C CYS A 259 -3.90 -17.79 -5.18
N THR A 260 -3.29 -17.28 -4.11
CA THR A 260 -3.56 -15.95 -3.56
C THR A 260 -2.28 -15.11 -3.63
N ALA A 261 -2.38 -13.87 -4.09
CA ALA A 261 -1.24 -12.97 -4.28
C ALA A 261 -0.64 -12.46 -2.94
N TYR A 262 -0.38 -13.37 -2.00
CA TYR A 262 0.38 -13.01 -0.81
C TYR A 262 1.84 -12.75 -1.16
N VAL A 263 2.49 -11.84 -0.44
CA VAL A 263 3.91 -11.56 -0.65
C VAL A 263 4.77 -12.82 -0.50
N SER A 264 4.42 -13.70 0.44
CA SER A 264 5.10 -14.98 0.66
C SER A 264 4.87 -15.99 -0.47
N SER A 265 3.70 -15.99 -1.10
CA SER A 265 3.39 -16.85 -2.26
C SER A 265 4.16 -16.42 -3.50
N ILE A 266 4.19 -15.11 -3.77
CA ILE A 266 4.95 -14.54 -4.90
C ILE A 266 6.45 -14.79 -4.70
N ALA A 267 6.97 -14.53 -3.50
CA ALA A 267 8.37 -14.80 -3.17
C ALA A 267 8.74 -16.28 -3.41
N TYR A 268 7.91 -17.20 -2.95
CA TYR A 268 8.10 -18.64 -3.18
C TYR A 268 8.15 -19.01 -4.66
N GLN A 269 7.24 -18.45 -5.49
CA GLN A 269 7.21 -18.69 -6.92
C GLN A 269 8.42 -18.11 -7.66
N ILE A 270 8.98 -16.99 -7.16
CA ILE A 270 10.25 -16.46 -7.68
C ILE A 270 11.40 -17.43 -7.36
N GLU A 271 11.44 -18.03 -6.17
CA GLU A 271 12.43 -19.05 -5.82
C GLU A 271 12.33 -20.30 -6.71
N GLU A 272 11.14 -20.67 -7.19
CA GLU A 272 10.95 -21.82 -8.09
C GLU A 272 11.57 -21.61 -9.48
N VAL A 273 11.67 -20.37 -9.96
CA VAL A 273 12.14 -20.06 -11.31
C VAL A 273 13.59 -19.54 -11.36
N MET A 274 14.14 -19.09 -10.24
CA MET A 274 15.52 -18.59 -10.15
C MET A 274 16.42 -19.59 -9.43
N THR A 275 17.51 -19.97 -10.07
CA THR A 275 18.46 -20.95 -9.54
C THR A 275 19.19 -20.42 -8.31
N ASP A 276 19.32 -21.27 -7.26
CA ASP A 276 20.04 -20.96 -6.01
C ASP A 276 19.65 -19.63 -5.36
N SER A 277 18.42 -19.23 -5.53
CA SER A 277 17.88 -18.00 -4.96
C SER A 277 17.08 -18.25 -3.67
N VAL A 278 16.94 -17.20 -2.87
CA VAL A 278 16.00 -17.09 -1.76
C VAL A 278 15.33 -15.73 -1.86
N ALA A 279 14.01 -15.73 -1.97
CA ALA A 279 13.21 -14.52 -2.00
C ALA A 279 12.57 -14.29 -0.63
N ARG A 280 12.73 -13.12 -0.08
CA ARG A 280 12.18 -12.75 1.23
C ARG A 280 11.34 -11.49 1.12
N PRO A 281 10.17 -11.46 1.77
CA PRO A 281 9.46 -10.21 1.99
C PRO A 281 10.34 -9.22 2.75
N VAL A 282 10.30 -7.95 2.37
CA VAL A 282 10.93 -6.87 3.12
C VAL A 282 10.10 -6.68 4.39
N ARG A 283 10.58 -7.18 5.53
CA ARG A 283 9.85 -7.26 6.80
C ARG A 283 9.28 -5.93 7.28
N GLN A 284 9.98 -4.84 7.02
CA GLN A 284 9.58 -3.51 7.47
C GLN A 284 8.28 -3.05 6.82
N VAL A 285 8.00 -3.48 5.60
CA VAL A 285 6.79 -3.17 4.85
C VAL A 285 5.66 -4.14 5.20
N ALA A 286 5.93 -5.45 5.20
CA ALA A 286 4.89 -6.49 5.37
C ALA A 286 4.32 -6.60 6.80
N GLU A 287 5.12 -6.43 7.85
CA GLU A 287 4.65 -6.53 9.25
C GLU A 287 3.94 -5.28 9.75
N SER A 288 4.35 -4.10 9.26
CA SER A 288 3.71 -2.84 9.64
C SER A 288 2.33 -2.68 9.01
N GLU A 289 2.16 -3.08 7.75
CA GLU A 289 0.93 -2.91 6.98
C GLU A 289 -0.25 -3.66 7.57
N GLY A 290 -0.14 -4.96 7.74
CA GLY A 290 -1.26 -5.81 8.18
C GLY A 290 -1.71 -5.46 9.59
N THR A 291 -0.78 -5.23 10.52
CA THR A 291 -1.11 -4.97 11.92
C THR A 291 -1.67 -3.57 12.15
N ILE A 292 -1.17 -2.56 11.44
CA ILE A 292 -1.66 -1.19 11.56
C ILE A 292 -3.04 -1.06 10.91
N LEU A 293 -3.22 -1.63 9.72
CA LEU A 293 -4.52 -1.63 9.02
C LEU A 293 -5.59 -2.35 9.82
N GLU A 294 -5.31 -3.55 10.35
CA GLU A 294 -6.26 -4.33 11.15
C GLU A 294 -6.67 -3.58 12.43
N LYS A 295 -5.71 -2.99 13.15
CA LYS A 295 -5.99 -2.19 14.35
C LYS A 295 -6.78 -0.92 14.03
N THR A 296 -6.46 -0.26 12.92
CA THR A 296 -7.15 0.96 12.47
C THR A 296 -8.59 0.63 12.04
N GLN A 297 -8.80 -0.45 11.30
CA GLN A 297 -10.11 -0.93 10.92
C GLN A 297 -10.97 -1.29 12.15
N LEU A 298 -10.38 -1.98 13.13
CA LEU A 298 -11.06 -2.32 14.39
C LEU A 298 -11.46 -1.06 15.16
N LEU A 299 -10.61 -0.05 15.25
CA LEU A 299 -10.92 1.25 15.86
C LEU A 299 -12.05 1.96 15.14
N MET A 300 -12.03 2.02 13.81
CA MET A 300 -13.09 2.64 13.02
C MET A 300 -14.42 1.90 13.18
N LEU A 301 -14.41 0.58 13.19
CA LEU A 301 -15.59 -0.24 13.45
C LEU A 301 -16.17 0.05 14.86
N LEU A 302 -15.33 0.10 15.88
CA LEU A 302 -15.74 0.38 17.25
C LEU A 302 -16.37 1.76 17.37
N VAL A 303 -15.76 2.79 16.80
CA VAL A 303 -16.31 4.16 16.75
C VAL A 303 -17.65 4.18 16.01
N THR A 304 -17.77 3.47 14.90
CA THR A 304 -19.02 3.39 14.12
C THR A 304 -20.13 2.72 14.94
N VAL A 305 -19.84 1.63 15.63
CA VAL A 305 -20.81 0.94 16.49
C VAL A 305 -21.26 1.85 17.66
N LEU A 306 -20.31 2.55 18.30
CA LEU A 306 -20.63 3.49 19.38
C LEU A 306 -21.49 4.67 18.87
N ALA A 307 -21.18 5.21 17.69
CA ALA A 307 -21.95 6.27 17.07
C ALA A 307 -23.40 5.81 16.74
N LEU A 308 -23.56 4.60 16.23
CA LEU A 308 -24.89 4.01 15.99
C LEU A 308 -25.68 3.81 17.28
N ILE A 309 -25.05 3.31 18.35
CA ILE A 309 -25.70 3.15 19.66
C ILE A 309 -26.12 4.52 20.22
N ALA A 310 -25.24 5.50 20.17
CA ALA A 310 -25.55 6.87 20.64
C ALA A 310 -26.70 7.48 19.83
N SER A 311 -26.69 7.32 18.51
CA SER A 311 -27.78 7.77 17.64
C SER A 311 -29.11 7.07 17.97
N ALA A 312 -29.10 5.75 18.16
CA ALA A 312 -30.29 5.00 18.56
C ALA A 312 -30.89 5.47 19.89
N LEU A 313 -30.03 5.72 20.91
CA LEU A 313 -30.46 6.26 22.19
C LEU A 313 -31.04 7.68 22.06
N ALA A 314 -30.42 8.53 21.26
CA ALA A 314 -30.94 9.89 20.99
C ALA A 314 -32.30 9.83 20.30
N ILE A 315 -32.48 8.97 19.29
CA ILE A 315 -33.75 8.78 18.61
C ILE A 315 -34.81 8.25 19.57
N ALA A 316 -34.47 7.24 20.40
CA ALA A 316 -35.41 6.69 21.39
C ALA A 316 -35.89 7.74 22.37
N ASN A 317 -35.00 8.64 22.82
CA ASN A 317 -35.36 9.76 23.72
C ASN A 317 -36.29 10.75 23.00
N LEU A 318 -35.98 11.16 21.77
CA LEU A 318 -36.82 12.06 20.98
C LEU A 318 -38.21 11.47 20.69
N VAL A 319 -38.28 10.19 20.35
CA VAL A 319 -39.53 9.46 20.11
C VAL A 319 -40.36 9.39 21.39
N THR A 320 -39.75 9.07 22.53
CA THR A 320 -40.42 9.01 23.82
C THR A 320 -41.02 10.37 24.21
N ALA A 321 -40.25 11.44 24.05
CA ALA A 321 -40.73 12.79 24.32
C ALA A 321 -41.92 13.15 23.41
N ASN A 322 -41.86 12.82 22.11
CA ASN A 322 -42.93 13.06 21.16
C ASN A 322 -44.22 12.28 21.52
N VAL A 323 -44.10 11.01 21.93
CA VAL A 323 -45.25 10.20 22.35
C VAL A 323 -45.88 10.75 23.64
N MET A 324 -45.06 11.18 24.62
CA MET A 324 -45.57 11.74 25.87
C MET A 324 -46.36 13.04 25.65
N GLU A 325 -45.92 13.92 24.78
CA GLU A 325 -46.64 15.14 24.44
C GLU A 325 -47.95 14.87 23.65
N ARG A 326 -48.05 13.76 22.95
CA ARG A 326 -49.24 13.34 22.21
C ARG A 326 -50.19 12.48 23.03
N SER A 327 -49.97 12.33 24.33
CA SER A 327 -50.78 11.48 25.20
C SER A 327 -52.26 11.82 25.17
N GLY A 328 -52.64 13.12 25.09
CA GLY A 328 -54.02 13.59 24.93
C GLY A 328 -54.67 13.14 23.60
N GLU A 329 -53.93 13.26 22.48
CA GLU A 329 -54.41 12.83 21.17
C GLU A 329 -54.60 11.31 21.13
N ILE A 330 -53.65 10.56 21.74
CA ILE A 330 -53.74 9.11 21.85
C ILE A 330 -54.94 8.71 22.75
N GLY A 331 -55.17 9.43 23.85
CA GLY A 331 -56.33 9.24 24.70
C GLY A 331 -57.65 9.44 23.97
N LEU A 332 -57.74 10.49 23.15
CA LEU A 332 -58.94 10.76 22.33
C LEU A 332 -59.16 9.64 21.29
N MET A 333 -58.13 9.19 20.61
CA MET A 333 -58.24 8.08 19.65
C MET A 333 -58.71 6.79 20.35
N LYS A 334 -58.28 6.52 21.56
CA LYS A 334 -58.75 5.38 22.35
C LYS A 334 -60.24 5.54 22.78
N ALA A 335 -60.62 6.75 23.17
CA ALA A 335 -62.01 7.02 23.59
C ALA A 335 -63.04 6.80 22.44
N ILE A 336 -62.63 7.04 21.17
CA ILE A 336 -63.45 6.76 20.00
C ILE A 336 -63.34 5.33 19.47
N GLY A 337 -62.63 4.43 20.20
CA GLY A 337 -62.56 2.98 19.93
C GLY A 337 -61.38 2.53 19.06
N ALA A 338 -60.32 3.34 18.89
CA ALA A 338 -59.13 2.89 18.15
C ALA A 338 -58.39 1.79 18.90
N LYS A 339 -58.06 0.70 18.20
CA LYS A 339 -57.26 -0.41 18.77
C LYS A 339 -55.82 0.02 18.97
N ASN A 340 -55.20 -0.43 20.09
CA ASN A 340 -53.79 -0.13 20.39
C ASN A 340 -52.86 -0.46 19.23
N ARG A 341 -53.07 -1.57 18.51
CA ARG A 341 -52.26 -1.95 17.33
C ARG A 341 -52.31 -0.90 16.20
N SER A 342 -53.43 -0.27 15.99
CA SER A 342 -53.60 0.75 14.96
C SER A 342 -52.87 2.05 15.33
N ILE A 343 -52.89 2.43 16.59
CA ILE A 343 -52.19 3.61 17.10
C ILE A 343 -50.66 3.37 17.02
N ILE A 344 -50.19 2.21 17.46
CA ILE A 344 -48.75 1.83 17.37
C ILE A 344 -48.33 1.82 15.89
N ALA A 345 -49.10 1.17 15.00
CA ALA A 345 -48.75 1.11 13.60
C ALA A 345 -48.68 2.51 12.94
N LEU A 346 -49.54 3.43 13.33
CA LEU A 346 -49.51 4.82 12.83
C LEU A 346 -48.21 5.52 13.27
N HIS A 347 -47.84 5.43 14.54
CA HIS A 347 -46.64 6.07 15.03
C HIS A 347 -45.37 5.42 14.49
N LEU A 348 -45.31 4.08 14.38
CA LEU A 348 -44.18 3.37 13.77
C LEU A 348 -44.01 3.75 12.30
N SER A 349 -45.10 3.87 11.53
CA SER A 349 -45.01 4.27 10.14
C SER A 349 -44.56 5.73 9.97
N GLU A 350 -45.00 6.63 10.86
CA GLU A 350 -44.53 8.02 10.90
C GLU A 350 -43.02 8.09 11.14
N ILE A 351 -42.48 7.37 12.14
CA ILE A 351 -41.07 7.31 12.46
C ILE A 351 -40.30 6.63 11.31
N ALA A 352 -40.83 5.58 10.72
CA ALA A 352 -40.19 4.86 9.61
C ALA A 352 -40.00 5.77 8.38
N VAL A 353 -41.00 6.58 8.03
CA VAL A 353 -40.91 7.52 6.90
C VAL A 353 -39.83 8.59 7.20
N VAL A 354 -39.85 9.18 8.40
CA VAL A 354 -38.87 10.18 8.82
C VAL A 354 -37.47 9.56 8.86
N GLY A 355 -37.36 8.33 9.37
CA GLY A 355 -36.11 7.58 9.42
C GLY A 355 -35.55 7.27 8.05
N LEU A 356 -36.37 6.87 7.07
CA LEU A 356 -35.96 6.62 5.70
C LEU A 356 -35.45 7.89 5.02
N VAL A 357 -36.14 9.00 5.18
CA VAL A 357 -35.72 10.29 4.63
C VAL A 357 -34.41 10.75 5.27
N GLY A 358 -34.34 10.70 6.62
CA GLY A 358 -33.12 11.05 7.35
C GLY A 358 -31.95 10.14 6.98
N GLY A 359 -32.18 8.83 6.88
CA GLY A 359 -31.17 7.84 6.47
C GLY A 359 -30.65 8.07 5.05
N ALA A 360 -31.51 8.37 4.09
CA ALA A 360 -31.11 8.67 2.71
C ALA A 360 -30.26 9.97 2.62
N LEU A 361 -30.69 11.00 3.34
CA LEU A 361 -29.91 12.27 3.43
C LEU A 361 -28.57 12.05 4.12
N GLY A 362 -28.55 11.25 5.20
CA GLY A 362 -27.35 10.91 5.93
C GLY A 362 -26.37 10.06 5.08
N TYR A 363 -26.88 9.12 4.31
CA TYR A 363 -26.08 8.34 3.37
C TYR A 363 -25.40 9.22 2.33
N GLY A 364 -26.15 10.09 1.66
CA GLY A 364 -25.60 11.03 0.69
C GLY A 364 -24.62 12.03 1.30
N GLY A 365 -24.95 12.57 2.50
CA GLY A 365 -24.06 13.44 3.25
C GLY A 365 -22.80 12.74 3.71
N GLY A 366 -22.89 11.48 4.12
CA GLY A 366 -21.75 10.63 4.53
C GLY A 366 -20.76 10.37 3.39
N ILE A 367 -21.24 10.08 2.20
CA ILE A 367 -20.40 9.95 1.00
C ILE A 367 -19.68 11.28 0.70
N GLY A 368 -20.43 12.41 0.76
CA GLY A 368 -19.84 13.74 0.54
C GLY A 368 -18.76 14.07 1.56
N LEU A 369 -18.97 13.76 2.84
CA LEU A 369 -17.97 13.93 3.90
C LEU A 369 -16.76 13.02 3.68
N ALA A 370 -16.96 11.76 3.31
CA ALA A 370 -15.88 10.85 3.00
C ALA A 370 -15.00 11.36 1.84
N GLN A 371 -15.60 11.90 0.79
CA GLN A 371 -14.86 12.50 -0.33
C GLN A 371 -14.07 13.75 0.08
N ILE A 372 -14.65 14.61 0.93
CA ILE A 372 -13.97 15.80 1.44
C ILE A 372 -12.77 15.39 2.31
N ILE A 373 -12.97 14.46 3.24
CA ILE A 373 -11.90 13.92 4.08
C ILE A 373 -10.81 13.26 3.23
N GLY A 374 -11.20 12.45 2.26
CA GLY A 374 -10.28 11.81 1.32
C GLY A 374 -9.43 12.83 0.55
N ARG A 375 -10.03 13.92 0.07
CA ARG A 375 -9.28 15.00 -0.60
C ARG A 375 -8.35 15.78 0.32
N ILE A 376 -8.76 16.05 1.56
CA ILE A 376 -7.94 16.80 2.52
C ILE A 376 -6.76 15.97 3.00
N VAL A 377 -6.98 14.67 3.27
CA VAL A 377 -5.97 13.79 3.83
C VAL A 377 -5.01 13.25 2.75
N PHE A 378 -5.52 12.94 1.55
CA PHE A 378 -4.76 12.29 0.48
C PHE A 378 -4.58 13.15 -0.78
N GLY A 379 -5.31 14.25 -0.93
CA GLY A 379 -5.30 15.09 -2.14
C GLY A 379 -4.30 16.25 -2.12
N ALA A 380 -3.51 16.41 -1.09
CA ALA A 380 -2.52 17.49 -0.98
C ALA A 380 -1.14 17.11 -1.58
N ARG A 381 -1.02 15.99 -2.29
CA ARG A 381 0.24 15.51 -2.90
C ARG A 381 0.17 15.21 -4.39
N SER A 382 -0.73 15.84 -5.12
CA SER A 382 -0.74 15.77 -6.59
C SER A 382 -0.64 17.19 -7.17
N GLU A 383 0.52 17.82 -6.96
CA GLU A 383 1.10 18.84 -7.84
C GLU A 383 2.60 18.59 -7.94
#